data_63ad154f6eb1c800bdc8bc10265f99f8
#
_entry.id   63ad154f6eb1c800bdc8bc10265f99f8
#
_cell.length_a   1.000
_cell.length_b   1.000
_cell.length_c   1.000
_cell.angle_alpha   90.00
_cell.angle_beta   90.00
_cell.angle_gamma   90.00
#
_symmetry.space_group_name_H-M   'P 1'
#
loop_
_entity.id
_entity.type
_entity.pdbx_description
1 polymer ?
#
loop_
_entity_poly.entity_id
_entity_poly.type
_entity_poly.pdbx_seq_one_letter_code
_entity_poly.pdbx_strand_id
1 'polypeptide(L)'
;MNRLFTAPLLFAALLPGLTAEPSGIDHSNLLVYRDPSGDEHPVKTHADWAKRRGQIVEGMQQAMGPLPSRTALPPLDMRVREQADGDGFTRLSIDFVTEKNDRLPALLYRPKAKRLVKRAAILALHPTSPLGKHRVTKKGGVPNRAYAYELAKRGYVVIAPDYPPFGDYKYDFEADDYVSGTMKGIFNHMRCVDLLQSLPEVDPGRIGAIGHSLGGHNAIFAGVFDTRIRVIVSSCGWTPFHDYYGGNIRGWTSDRYMPLLKTRYGLDPDRVPFDFYEVVAALAPRVFFSSSPLQDSNFDVRGVKKAIPKAREVYRLLGQADALQLRTPDCAHDFPVEVRDEAYRFIDQALGQAEN
;
A
#
# COMPACT_ATOMS: atom_id res chain seq x y z
N MET A 1 10.83 35.49 -20.45
CA MET A 1 9.43 35.44 -19.96
C MET A 1 8.75 34.19 -20.54
N ASN A 2 8.89 33.04 -19.87
CA ASN A 2 8.22 31.82 -20.26
C ASN A 2 7.00 31.62 -19.36
N ARG A 3 5.82 31.78 -19.94
CA ARG A 3 4.56 31.43 -19.26
C ARG A 3 4.37 29.92 -19.33
N LEU A 4 4.48 29.25 -18.18
CA LEU A 4 4.01 27.88 -17.98
C LEU A 4 2.48 27.89 -18.00
N PHE A 5 1.88 27.29 -19.02
CA PHE A 5 0.46 26.99 -19.07
C PHE A 5 0.21 25.76 -18.20
N THR A 6 -0.31 25.96 -17.01
CA THR A 6 -0.97 24.90 -16.24
C THR A 6 -2.37 24.74 -16.78
N ALA A 7 -2.63 23.63 -17.48
CA ALA A 7 -3.99 23.26 -17.87
C ALA A 7 -4.78 22.90 -16.59
N PRO A 8 -5.98 23.45 -16.37
CA PRO A 8 -6.83 23.02 -15.27
C PRO A 8 -7.36 21.63 -15.57
N LEU A 9 -7.15 20.68 -14.66
CA LEU A 9 -7.91 19.42 -14.63
C LEU A 9 -9.39 19.77 -14.45
N LEU A 10 -10.17 19.67 -15.51
CA LEU A 10 -11.62 19.74 -15.43
C LEU A 10 -12.13 18.49 -14.69
N PHE A 11 -12.37 18.63 -13.39
CA PHE A 11 -13.25 17.70 -12.68
C PHE A 11 -14.67 17.93 -13.24
N ALA A 12 -15.11 17.04 -14.12
CA ALA A 12 -16.50 17.00 -14.53
C ALA A 12 -17.34 16.68 -13.28
N ALA A 13 -18.05 17.66 -12.76
CA ALA A 13 -19.07 17.48 -11.74
C ALA A 13 -20.16 16.58 -12.33
N LEU A 14 -20.13 15.30 -11.98
CA LEU A 14 -21.15 14.32 -12.39
C LEU A 14 -22.42 14.54 -11.55
N LEU A 15 -23.53 14.69 -12.25
CA LEU A 15 -24.87 14.69 -11.67
C LEU A 15 -25.08 13.42 -10.82
N PRO A 16 -25.66 13.51 -9.61
CA PRO A 16 -25.96 12.35 -8.80
C PRO A 16 -26.99 11.46 -9.51
N GLY A 17 -26.63 10.20 -9.81
CA GLY A 17 -27.52 9.18 -10.33
C GLY A 17 -27.07 8.48 -11.63
N LEU A 18 -26.03 8.93 -12.33
CA LEU A 18 -25.48 8.22 -13.49
C LEU A 18 -24.34 7.31 -13.05
N THR A 19 -24.50 5.99 -13.21
CA THR A 19 -23.39 5.04 -13.13
C THR A 19 -22.40 5.29 -14.26
N ALA A 20 -21.09 5.15 -13.97
CA ALA A 20 -20.07 5.25 -15.00
C ALA A 20 -20.30 4.19 -16.09
N GLU A 21 -20.06 4.55 -17.34
CA GLU A 21 -20.03 3.58 -18.44
C GLU A 21 -18.87 2.59 -18.24
N PRO A 22 -18.93 1.39 -18.86
CA PRO A 22 -17.80 0.46 -18.85
C PRO A 22 -16.52 1.18 -19.27
N SER A 23 -15.42 0.92 -18.58
CA SER A 23 -14.14 1.61 -18.81
C SER A 23 -13.58 1.35 -20.22
N GLY A 24 -14.01 0.25 -20.85
CA GLY A 24 -13.46 -0.22 -22.13
C GLY A 24 -11.97 -0.55 -22.06
N ILE A 25 -11.43 -0.70 -20.85
CA ILE A 25 -10.02 -1.00 -20.62
C ILE A 25 -9.89 -2.50 -20.30
N ASP A 26 -9.05 -3.19 -21.07
CA ASP A 26 -8.57 -4.51 -20.66
C ASP A 26 -7.46 -4.34 -19.62
N HIS A 27 -7.82 -4.42 -18.34
CA HIS A 27 -6.89 -4.28 -17.22
C HIS A 27 -5.79 -5.35 -17.19
N SER A 28 -5.97 -6.47 -17.90
CA SER A 28 -4.94 -7.50 -18.03
C SER A 28 -3.91 -7.20 -19.13
N ASN A 29 -4.21 -6.27 -20.04
CA ASN A 29 -3.28 -5.81 -21.07
C ASN A 29 -2.44 -4.64 -20.56
N LEU A 30 -1.34 -4.97 -19.90
CA LEU A 30 -0.47 -3.99 -19.24
C LEU A 30 0.48 -3.26 -20.18
N LEU A 31 0.71 -3.84 -21.40
CA LEU A 31 1.68 -3.31 -22.36
C LEU A 31 1.05 -2.45 -23.45
N VAL A 32 -0.04 -1.77 -23.11
CA VAL A 32 -0.71 -0.78 -23.96
C VAL A 32 -1.01 0.47 -23.12
N TYR A 33 -0.72 1.65 -23.67
CA TYR A 33 -1.18 2.93 -23.11
C TYR A 33 -2.01 3.67 -24.17
N ARG A 34 -2.89 4.57 -23.74
CA ARG A 34 -3.68 5.45 -24.62
C ARG A 34 -3.09 6.85 -24.62
N ASP A 35 -3.04 7.47 -25.77
CA ASP A 35 -2.69 8.87 -25.87
C ASP A 35 -3.90 9.79 -25.54
N PRO A 36 -3.74 11.13 -25.51
CA PRO A 36 -4.84 12.05 -25.24
C PRO A 36 -5.99 12.02 -26.27
N SER A 37 -5.75 11.46 -27.47
CA SER A 37 -6.77 11.25 -28.50
C SER A 37 -7.56 9.96 -28.27
N GLY A 38 -7.10 9.09 -27.35
CA GLY A 38 -7.68 7.80 -27.06
C GLY A 38 -7.07 6.65 -27.90
N ASP A 39 -6.10 6.93 -28.76
CA ASP A 39 -5.44 5.92 -29.58
C ASP A 39 -4.51 5.04 -28.74
N GLU A 40 -4.54 3.73 -29.03
CA GLU A 40 -3.73 2.73 -28.32
C GLU A 40 -2.32 2.63 -28.89
N HIS A 41 -1.34 2.62 -28.01
CA HIS A 41 0.07 2.50 -28.32
C HIS A 41 0.73 1.39 -27.50
N PRO A 42 1.64 0.59 -28.10
CA PRO A 42 2.34 -0.46 -27.36
C PRO A 42 3.36 0.13 -26.38
N VAL A 43 3.47 -0.44 -25.21
CA VAL A 43 4.51 -0.17 -24.23
C VAL A 43 5.76 -1.00 -24.58
N LYS A 44 6.81 -0.35 -25.08
CA LYS A 44 8.06 -0.99 -25.51
C LYS A 44 9.29 -0.47 -24.75
N THR A 45 9.16 0.67 -24.07
CA THR A 45 10.26 1.36 -23.41
C THR A 45 9.88 1.74 -21.97
N HIS A 46 10.88 2.10 -21.17
CA HIS A 46 10.65 2.68 -19.82
C HIS A 46 9.79 3.95 -19.89
N ALA A 47 9.95 4.77 -20.93
CA ALA A 47 9.17 5.99 -21.12
C ALA A 47 7.69 5.68 -21.43
N ASP A 48 7.42 4.66 -22.25
CA ASP A 48 6.04 4.22 -22.51
C ASP A 48 5.40 3.64 -21.24
N TRP A 49 6.17 2.84 -20.48
CA TRP A 49 5.70 2.34 -19.20
C TRP A 49 5.37 3.48 -18.22
N ALA A 50 6.16 4.54 -18.18
CA ALA A 50 5.87 5.69 -17.33
C ALA A 50 4.53 6.34 -17.68
N LYS A 51 4.16 6.44 -18.96
CA LYS A 51 2.84 6.92 -19.41
C LYS A 51 1.73 5.98 -18.93
N ARG A 52 1.88 4.66 -19.19
CA ARG A 52 0.90 3.65 -18.75
C ARG A 52 0.71 3.66 -17.25
N ARG A 53 1.80 3.70 -16.49
CA ARG A 53 1.76 3.81 -15.04
C ARG A 53 1.04 5.07 -14.56
N GLY A 54 1.23 6.19 -15.23
CA GLY A 54 0.48 7.42 -14.98
C GLY A 54 -1.03 7.22 -15.10
N GLN A 55 -1.48 6.55 -16.16
CA GLN A 55 -2.90 6.20 -16.39
C GLN A 55 -3.45 5.27 -15.31
N ILE A 56 -2.66 4.30 -14.86
CA ILE A 56 -3.05 3.41 -13.75
C ILE A 56 -3.28 4.22 -12.48
N VAL A 57 -2.34 5.09 -12.12
CA VAL A 57 -2.46 5.96 -10.92
C VAL A 57 -3.66 6.91 -11.05
N GLU A 58 -3.91 7.43 -12.23
CA GLU A 58 -5.09 8.26 -12.51
C GLU A 58 -6.38 7.46 -12.32
N GLY A 59 -6.50 6.25 -12.88
CA GLY A 59 -7.64 5.36 -12.68
C GLY A 59 -7.87 5.03 -11.21
N MET A 60 -6.81 4.76 -10.46
CA MET A 60 -6.90 4.58 -9.01
C MET A 60 -7.47 5.82 -8.32
N GLN A 61 -7.03 7.02 -8.68
CA GLN A 61 -7.56 8.26 -8.11
C GLN A 61 -9.01 8.54 -8.52
N GLN A 62 -9.43 8.15 -9.72
CA GLN A 62 -10.84 8.25 -10.14
C GLN A 62 -11.77 7.41 -9.26
N ALA A 63 -11.28 6.25 -8.77
CA ALA A 63 -12.05 5.35 -7.91
C ALA A 63 -11.95 5.67 -6.40
N MET A 64 -10.89 6.33 -5.98
CA MET A 64 -10.60 6.55 -4.56
C MET A 64 -10.64 8.02 -4.14
N GLY A 65 -10.75 8.94 -5.10
CA GLY A 65 -10.52 10.37 -4.92
C GLY A 65 -9.06 10.77 -5.17
N PRO A 66 -8.81 12.07 -5.41
CA PRO A 66 -7.47 12.59 -5.68
C PRO A 66 -6.56 12.48 -4.46
N LEU A 67 -5.27 12.22 -4.69
CA LEU A 67 -4.27 12.38 -3.65
C LEU A 67 -4.14 13.86 -3.29
N PRO A 68 -4.29 14.24 -2.01
CA PRO A 68 -4.10 15.64 -1.59
C PRO A 68 -2.70 16.17 -1.90
N SER A 69 -2.62 17.47 -2.13
CA SER A 69 -1.34 18.14 -2.36
C SER A 69 -0.39 17.97 -1.16
N ARG A 70 0.87 17.72 -1.48
CA ARG A 70 1.93 17.57 -0.47
C ARG A 70 2.91 18.76 -0.43
N THR A 71 2.58 19.88 -1.08
CA THR A 71 3.49 21.03 -1.21
C THR A 71 3.62 21.88 0.06
N ALA A 72 2.61 21.86 0.95
CA ALA A 72 2.56 22.68 2.16
C ALA A 72 2.12 21.83 3.37
N LEU A 73 2.84 20.73 3.61
CA LEU A 73 2.55 19.83 4.74
C LEU A 73 2.91 20.49 6.08
N PRO A 74 2.05 20.33 7.12
CA PRO A 74 2.40 20.77 8.46
C PRO A 74 3.62 19.99 9.00
N PRO A 75 4.37 20.55 9.94
CA PRO A 75 5.40 19.82 10.68
C PRO A 75 4.81 18.54 11.31
N LEU A 76 5.61 17.49 11.37
CA LEU A 76 5.15 16.20 11.91
C LEU A 76 4.77 16.25 13.39
N ASP A 77 5.35 17.16 14.18
CA ASP A 77 5.06 17.35 15.62
C ASP A 77 4.80 16.02 16.35
N MET A 78 5.75 15.09 16.26
CA MET A 78 5.64 13.77 16.90
C MET A 78 5.62 13.91 18.41
N ARG A 79 4.65 13.27 19.06
CA ARG A 79 4.52 13.21 20.52
C ARG A 79 4.63 11.76 20.98
N VAL A 80 5.48 11.55 22.00
CA VAL A 80 5.56 10.25 22.67
C VAL A 80 4.53 10.24 23.81
N ARG A 81 3.63 9.25 23.77
CA ARG A 81 2.59 9.04 24.79
C ARG A 81 3.02 8.04 25.85
N GLU A 82 3.68 6.98 25.40
CA GLU A 82 4.15 5.90 26.23
C GLU A 82 5.46 5.33 25.67
N GLN A 83 6.31 4.85 26.55
CA GLN A 83 7.55 4.16 26.18
C GLN A 83 7.62 2.83 26.93
N ALA A 84 8.05 1.79 26.24
CA ALA A 84 8.33 0.48 26.83
C ALA A 84 9.60 -0.11 26.22
N ASP A 85 10.41 -0.71 27.05
CA ASP A 85 11.61 -1.43 26.60
C ASP A 85 11.25 -2.84 26.12
N GLY A 86 11.82 -3.22 25.00
CA GLY A 86 11.76 -4.55 24.42
C GLY A 86 13.13 -5.21 24.32
N ASP A 87 13.13 -6.41 23.79
CA ASP A 87 14.33 -7.20 23.52
C ASP A 87 15.07 -6.63 22.29
N GLY A 88 16.11 -5.83 22.55
CA GLY A 88 16.92 -5.17 21.52
C GLY A 88 16.35 -3.87 20.95
N PHE A 89 15.20 -3.39 21.40
CA PHE A 89 14.58 -2.14 20.93
C PHE A 89 13.84 -1.40 22.05
N THR A 90 13.52 -0.13 21.80
CA THR A 90 12.53 0.64 22.57
C THR A 90 11.29 0.80 21.70
N ARG A 91 10.12 0.49 22.25
CA ARG A 91 8.82 0.74 21.61
C ARG A 91 8.21 2.00 22.18
N LEU A 92 7.86 2.93 21.30
CA LEU A 92 7.16 4.17 21.62
C LEU A 92 5.71 4.08 21.12
N SER A 93 4.74 4.42 21.96
CA SER A 93 3.39 4.79 21.51
C SER A 93 3.44 6.28 21.20
N ILE A 94 3.16 6.63 19.94
CA ILE A 94 3.27 8.00 19.44
C ILE A 94 1.97 8.44 18.78
N ASP A 95 1.81 9.73 18.65
CA ASP A 95 0.99 10.34 17.62
C ASP A 95 1.77 11.46 16.93
N PHE A 96 1.45 11.72 15.67
CA PHE A 96 2.09 12.78 14.89
C PHE A 96 1.13 13.40 13.88
N VAL A 97 1.40 14.63 13.47
CA VAL A 97 0.54 15.38 12.56
C VAL A 97 0.68 14.85 11.14
N THR A 98 -0.42 14.42 10.54
CA THR A 98 -0.51 14.06 9.12
C THR A 98 -0.99 15.23 8.28
N GLU A 99 -2.01 15.93 8.74
CA GLU A 99 -2.64 17.10 8.13
C GLU A 99 -3.03 18.12 9.21
N LYS A 100 -3.51 19.27 8.78
CA LYS A 100 -4.04 20.27 9.71
C LYS A 100 -5.20 19.64 10.50
N ASN A 101 -5.10 19.66 11.82
CA ASN A 101 -6.08 19.11 12.76
C ASN A 101 -6.21 17.58 12.78
N ASP A 102 -5.31 16.85 12.11
CA ASP A 102 -5.30 15.40 12.14
C ASP A 102 -3.99 14.85 12.68
N ARG A 103 -4.08 13.90 13.62
CA ARG A 103 -2.95 13.23 14.24
C ARG A 103 -3.13 11.73 14.18
N LEU A 104 -2.13 11.06 13.62
CA LEU A 104 -2.12 9.63 13.41
C LEU A 104 -1.46 8.91 14.59
N PRO A 105 -2.19 8.06 15.33
CA PRO A 105 -1.60 7.18 16.33
C PRO A 105 -0.76 6.07 15.69
N ALA A 106 0.43 5.80 16.22
CA ALA A 106 1.31 4.75 15.75
C ALA A 106 2.16 4.14 16.88
N LEU A 107 2.67 2.93 16.64
CA LEU A 107 3.78 2.37 17.39
C LEU A 107 5.07 2.57 16.60
N LEU A 108 6.09 3.11 17.25
CA LEU A 108 7.42 3.28 16.67
C LEU A 108 8.42 2.41 17.47
N TYR A 109 9.05 1.47 16.78
CA TYR A 109 10.09 0.63 17.33
C TYR A 109 11.46 1.16 16.90
N ARG A 110 12.32 1.45 17.86
CA ARG A 110 13.66 1.98 17.64
C ARG A 110 14.68 0.99 18.21
N PRO A 111 15.52 0.37 17.38
CA PRO A 111 16.55 -0.54 17.85
C PRO A 111 17.51 0.15 18.83
N LYS A 112 17.82 -0.51 19.94
CA LYS A 112 18.84 -0.04 20.89
C LYS A 112 20.22 -0.16 20.24
N ALA A 113 21.00 0.90 20.26
CA ALA A 113 22.36 0.92 19.75
C ALA A 113 23.28 1.79 20.60
N LYS A 114 24.53 1.35 20.79
CA LYS A 114 25.56 2.14 21.49
C LYS A 114 26.05 3.33 20.67
N ARG A 115 25.86 3.31 19.35
CA ARG A 115 26.25 4.36 18.40
C ARG A 115 25.12 4.60 17.42
N LEU A 116 25.03 5.82 16.90
CA LEU A 116 24.11 6.12 15.81
C LEU A 116 24.57 5.39 14.54
N VAL A 117 23.75 4.46 14.08
CA VAL A 117 23.96 3.70 12.84
C VAL A 117 22.73 3.87 11.96
N LYS A 118 22.94 4.19 10.69
CA LYS A 118 21.85 4.25 9.70
C LYS A 118 21.27 2.86 9.47
N ARG A 119 19.96 2.73 9.63
CA ARG A 119 19.22 1.47 9.54
C ARG A 119 18.13 1.56 8.47
N ALA A 120 17.78 0.43 7.91
CA ALA A 120 16.58 0.32 7.11
C ALA A 120 15.34 0.46 8.00
N ALA A 121 14.23 0.93 7.41
CA ALA A 121 12.98 1.14 8.13
C ALA A 121 11.81 0.44 7.44
N ILE A 122 10.81 0.06 8.24
CA ILE A 122 9.64 -0.69 7.77
C ILE A 122 8.35 0.00 8.22
N LEU A 123 7.45 0.18 7.28
CA LEU A 123 6.04 0.48 7.51
C LEU A 123 5.28 -0.84 7.65
N ALA A 124 4.82 -1.17 8.85
CA ALA A 124 4.14 -2.43 9.19
C ALA A 124 2.64 -2.18 9.37
N LEU A 125 1.84 -2.65 8.42
CA LEU A 125 0.42 -2.32 8.27
C LEU A 125 -0.48 -3.45 8.77
N HIS A 126 -1.41 -3.12 9.68
CA HIS A 126 -2.26 -4.09 10.36
C HIS A 126 -3.44 -4.55 9.50
N PRO A 127 -3.95 -5.80 9.72
CA PRO A 127 -5.18 -6.27 9.10
C PRO A 127 -6.41 -5.57 9.70
N THR A 128 -7.58 -5.78 9.10
CA THR A 128 -8.86 -5.34 9.66
C THR A 128 -9.01 -5.85 11.09
N SER A 129 -8.97 -4.95 12.06
CA SER A 129 -9.05 -5.31 13.47
C SER A 129 -9.38 -4.09 14.33
N PRO A 130 -10.31 -4.20 15.30
CA PRO A 130 -10.54 -3.16 16.29
C PRO A 130 -9.28 -2.79 17.10
N LEU A 131 -8.30 -3.70 17.20
CA LEU A 131 -7.03 -3.45 17.90
C LEU A 131 -6.06 -2.58 17.08
N GLY A 132 -6.35 -2.29 15.80
CA GLY A 132 -5.50 -1.47 14.95
C GLY A 132 -4.04 -1.94 14.97
N LYS A 133 -3.12 -1.01 15.14
CA LYS A 133 -1.66 -1.23 15.23
C LYS A 133 -1.22 -2.28 16.24
N HIS A 134 -2.01 -2.50 17.30
CA HIS A 134 -1.66 -3.51 18.31
C HIS A 134 -1.77 -4.94 17.76
N ARG A 135 -2.49 -5.17 16.66
CA ARG A 135 -2.62 -6.48 16.01
C ARG A 135 -1.28 -7.00 15.47
N VAL A 136 -0.34 -6.15 15.13
CA VAL A 136 0.96 -6.53 14.57
C VAL A 136 2.10 -6.57 15.60
N THR A 137 1.75 -6.50 16.89
CA THR A 137 2.67 -6.63 18.01
C THR A 137 2.75 -8.09 18.52
N LYS A 138 3.71 -8.40 19.38
CA LYS A 138 3.82 -9.70 20.08
C LYS A 138 2.53 -10.06 20.85
N LYS A 139 1.79 -9.07 21.32
CA LYS A 139 0.54 -9.24 22.09
C LYS A 139 -0.72 -9.08 21.24
N GLY A 140 -0.60 -9.17 19.90
CA GLY A 140 -1.72 -8.95 18.96
C GLY A 140 -2.85 -10.00 19.02
N GLY A 141 -2.67 -11.07 19.78
CA GLY A 141 -3.71 -12.07 20.07
C GLY A 141 -4.04 -13.03 18.93
N VAL A 142 -3.34 -12.94 17.79
CA VAL A 142 -3.49 -13.86 16.65
C VAL A 142 -2.10 -14.32 16.22
N PRO A 143 -1.88 -15.63 16.05
CA PRO A 143 -0.63 -16.15 15.49
C PRO A 143 -0.29 -15.52 14.14
N ASN A 144 0.98 -15.53 13.78
CA ASN A 144 1.47 -15.11 12.46
C ASN A 144 1.19 -13.64 12.06
N ARG A 145 0.96 -12.75 13.07
CA ARG A 145 0.68 -11.31 12.82
C ARG A 145 1.71 -10.39 13.49
N ALA A 146 2.68 -10.91 14.23
CA ALA A 146 3.61 -10.09 15.02
C ALA A 146 4.76 -9.48 14.19
N TYR A 147 4.59 -9.26 12.89
CA TYR A 147 5.67 -8.85 11.99
C TYR A 147 6.28 -7.48 12.33
N ALA A 148 5.56 -6.56 12.97
CA ALA A 148 6.17 -5.31 13.44
C ALA A 148 7.19 -5.58 14.57
N TYR A 149 6.83 -6.43 15.52
CA TYR A 149 7.72 -6.86 16.60
C TYR A 149 8.90 -7.68 16.07
N GLU A 150 8.65 -8.63 15.18
CA GLU A 150 9.66 -9.54 14.63
C GLU A 150 10.72 -8.77 13.82
N LEU A 151 10.30 -7.80 12.99
CA LEU A 151 11.21 -6.95 12.22
C LEU A 151 11.98 -5.96 13.12
N ALA A 152 11.36 -5.46 14.19
CA ALA A 152 12.09 -4.67 15.18
C ALA A 152 13.21 -5.48 15.86
N LYS A 153 12.99 -6.77 16.18
CA LYS A 153 14.03 -7.68 16.68
C LYS A 153 15.16 -7.94 15.67
N ARG A 154 14.85 -7.86 14.38
CA ARG A 154 15.85 -7.96 13.29
C ARG A 154 16.64 -6.65 13.10
N GLY A 155 16.39 -5.63 13.92
CA GLY A 155 17.15 -4.39 13.93
C GLY A 155 16.62 -3.30 12.98
N TYR A 156 15.42 -3.46 12.42
CA TYR A 156 14.75 -2.40 11.67
C TYR A 156 14.19 -1.32 12.61
N VAL A 157 14.17 -0.07 12.13
CA VAL A 157 13.23 0.92 12.66
C VAL A 157 11.86 0.60 12.08
N VAL A 158 10.85 0.39 12.94
CA VAL A 158 9.52 -0.03 12.46
C VAL A 158 8.47 0.95 12.93
N ILE A 159 7.64 1.44 12.01
CA ILE A 159 6.42 2.19 12.34
C ILE A 159 5.19 1.34 12.00
N ALA A 160 4.27 1.22 12.95
CA ALA A 160 2.97 0.58 12.77
C ALA A 160 1.87 1.59 13.10
N PRO A 161 1.28 2.27 12.11
CA PRO A 161 0.18 3.20 12.33
C PRO A 161 -1.15 2.49 12.49
N ASP A 162 -2.14 3.17 13.07
CA ASP A 162 -3.53 2.80 12.91
C ASP A 162 -4.03 3.20 11.51
N TYR A 163 -4.90 2.36 10.95
CA TYR A 163 -5.67 2.71 9.76
C TYR A 163 -7.06 3.20 10.21
N PRO A 164 -7.61 4.29 9.62
CA PRO A 164 -8.91 4.81 10.05
C PRO A 164 -10.05 3.81 9.79
N PRO A 165 -11.01 3.59 10.71
CA PRO A 165 -11.13 4.18 12.04
C PRO A 165 -10.68 3.23 13.15
N PHE A 166 -9.69 2.37 12.91
CA PHE A 166 -9.26 1.31 13.82
C PHE A 166 -8.32 1.79 14.93
N GLY A 167 -8.20 0.99 15.98
CA GLY A 167 -7.31 1.24 17.10
C GLY A 167 -7.67 2.50 17.86
N ASP A 168 -6.68 3.36 18.07
CA ASP A 168 -6.84 4.64 18.76
C ASP A 168 -7.19 5.80 17.81
N TYR A 169 -7.26 5.54 16.50
CA TYR A 169 -7.53 6.55 15.49
C TYR A 169 -9.03 6.81 15.35
N LYS A 170 -9.53 7.76 16.14
CA LYS A 170 -10.92 8.22 16.05
C LYS A 170 -11.06 9.13 14.82
N TYR A 171 -11.49 8.55 13.72
CA TYR A 171 -11.62 9.23 12.44
C TYR A 171 -13.08 9.26 12.00
N ASP A 172 -13.55 10.47 11.64
CA ASP A 172 -14.88 10.71 11.12
C ASP A 172 -14.81 10.96 9.62
N PHE A 173 -15.28 10.01 8.82
CA PHE A 173 -15.28 10.10 7.36
C PHE A 173 -16.25 11.15 6.81
N GLU A 174 -17.28 11.58 7.60
CA GLU A 174 -18.24 12.60 7.18
C GLU A 174 -17.70 14.02 7.40
N ALA A 175 -16.77 14.17 8.33
CA ALA A 175 -16.18 15.46 8.68
C ALA A 175 -14.94 15.83 7.85
N ASP A 176 -14.51 14.97 6.91
CA ASP A 176 -13.30 15.13 6.12
C ASP A 176 -13.62 15.17 4.62
N ASP A 177 -12.75 15.82 3.85
CA ASP A 177 -12.89 15.98 2.39
C ASP A 177 -12.40 14.76 1.58
N TYR A 178 -11.97 13.67 2.24
CA TYR A 178 -11.54 12.46 1.54
C TYR A 178 -12.72 11.71 0.95
N VAL A 179 -12.65 11.43 -0.34
CA VAL A 179 -13.64 10.60 -1.05
C VAL A 179 -13.64 9.15 -0.54
N SER A 180 -12.51 8.69 0.00
CA SER A 180 -12.38 7.31 0.47
C SER A 180 -11.39 7.18 1.64
N GLY A 181 -11.68 6.27 2.55
CA GLY A 181 -10.74 5.89 3.60
C GLY A 181 -9.46 5.25 3.05
N THR A 182 -9.52 4.65 1.85
CA THR A 182 -8.32 4.13 1.19
C THR A 182 -7.36 5.26 0.81
N MET A 183 -7.83 6.37 0.23
CA MET A 183 -6.97 7.51 -0.09
C MET A 183 -6.42 8.18 1.17
N LYS A 184 -7.25 8.32 2.23
CA LYS A 184 -6.78 8.78 3.55
C LYS A 184 -5.68 7.88 4.10
N GLY A 185 -5.86 6.56 4.02
CA GLY A 185 -4.85 5.58 4.43
C GLY A 185 -3.54 5.73 3.64
N ILE A 186 -3.60 5.88 2.32
CA ILE A 186 -2.42 6.12 1.47
C ILE A 186 -1.68 7.37 1.93
N PHE A 187 -2.40 8.49 2.10
CA PHE A 187 -1.81 9.74 2.55
C PHE A 187 -1.12 9.60 3.91
N ASN A 188 -1.78 8.97 4.88
CA ASN A 188 -1.24 8.69 6.21
C ASN A 188 0.03 7.82 6.14
N HIS A 189 0.05 6.80 5.28
CA HIS A 189 1.22 5.95 5.09
C HIS A 189 2.40 6.73 4.48
N MET A 190 2.13 7.66 3.55
CA MET A 190 3.16 8.56 3.03
C MET A 190 3.71 9.47 4.14
N ARG A 191 2.86 9.94 5.07
CA ARG A 191 3.31 10.71 6.26
C ARG A 191 4.12 9.86 7.23
N CYS A 192 3.83 8.55 7.36
CA CYS A 192 4.69 7.62 8.09
C CYS A 192 6.08 7.53 7.46
N VAL A 193 6.18 7.51 6.13
CA VAL A 193 7.47 7.53 5.42
C VAL A 193 8.21 8.84 5.68
N ASP A 194 7.51 9.99 5.68
CA ASP A 194 8.10 11.27 6.05
C ASP A 194 8.70 11.23 7.47
N LEU A 195 7.94 10.67 8.42
CA LEU A 195 8.41 10.52 9.81
C LEU A 195 9.64 9.61 9.89
N LEU A 196 9.61 8.45 9.23
CA LEU A 196 10.77 7.56 9.19
C LEU A 196 12.00 8.27 8.63
N GLN A 197 11.86 9.02 7.51
CA GLN A 197 12.98 9.74 6.91
C GLN A 197 13.51 10.90 7.78
N SER A 198 12.69 11.44 8.69
CA SER A 198 13.11 12.49 9.62
C SER A 198 13.95 11.97 10.80
N LEU A 199 13.95 10.64 11.05
CA LEU A 199 14.68 10.05 12.17
C LEU A 199 16.17 9.92 11.83
N PRO A 200 17.07 10.37 12.74
CA PRO A 200 18.51 10.40 12.47
C PRO A 200 19.12 9.00 12.26
N GLU A 201 18.53 7.95 12.83
CA GLU A 201 18.97 6.56 12.66
C GLU A 201 18.39 5.86 11.41
N VAL A 202 17.53 6.50 10.64
CA VAL A 202 16.96 5.89 9.44
C VAL A 202 17.76 6.27 8.20
N ASP A 203 18.05 5.29 7.36
CA ASP A 203 18.52 5.52 5.99
C ASP A 203 17.31 5.82 5.09
N PRO A 204 17.17 7.04 4.56
CA PRO A 204 16.00 7.45 3.79
C PRO A 204 15.82 6.69 2.46
N GLY A 205 16.86 6.03 1.97
CA GLY A 205 16.84 5.20 0.77
C GLY A 205 16.47 3.74 1.02
N ARG A 206 16.29 3.31 2.28
CA ARG A 206 16.11 1.92 2.67
C ARG A 206 14.82 1.71 3.45
N ILE A 207 13.68 1.98 2.81
CA ILE A 207 12.34 1.88 3.41
C ILE A 207 11.54 0.77 2.71
N GLY A 208 10.91 -0.10 3.50
CA GLY A 208 10.00 -1.13 3.04
C GLY A 208 8.61 -1.02 3.66
N ALA A 209 7.64 -1.73 3.09
CA ALA A 209 6.30 -1.89 3.65
C ALA A 209 5.92 -3.37 3.69
N ILE A 210 5.21 -3.77 4.74
CA ILE A 210 4.69 -5.11 4.92
C ILE A 210 3.32 -5.06 5.55
N GLY A 211 2.42 -5.96 5.13
CA GLY A 211 1.13 -6.10 5.76
C GLY A 211 0.43 -7.41 5.42
N HIS A 212 -0.61 -7.70 6.18
CA HIS A 212 -1.50 -8.85 5.97
C HIS A 212 -2.94 -8.39 5.80
N SER A 213 -3.70 -9.04 4.91
CA SER A 213 -5.10 -8.72 4.64
C SER A 213 -5.26 -7.23 4.23
N LEU A 214 -6.06 -6.44 4.93
CA LEU A 214 -6.11 -4.98 4.74
C LEU A 214 -4.72 -4.33 4.75
N GLY A 215 -3.83 -4.76 5.66
CA GLY A 215 -2.46 -4.26 5.68
C GLY A 215 -1.66 -4.63 4.43
N GLY A 216 -1.88 -5.83 3.88
CA GLY A 216 -1.28 -6.26 2.62
C GLY A 216 -1.76 -5.43 1.42
N HIS A 217 -3.06 -5.17 1.36
CA HIS A 217 -3.67 -4.24 0.41
C HIS A 217 -3.07 -2.83 0.54
N ASN A 218 -3.00 -2.31 1.75
CA ASN A 218 -2.45 -0.99 2.02
C ASN A 218 -0.97 -0.88 1.69
N ALA A 219 -0.17 -1.95 1.88
CA ALA A 219 1.24 -1.98 1.49
C ALA A 219 1.42 -1.82 -0.02
N ILE A 220 0.58 -2.51 -0.82
CA ILE A 220 0.57 -2.37 -2.28
C ILE A 220 0.20 -0.94 -2.67
N PHE A 221 -0.90 -0.41 -2.14
CA PHE A 221 -1.40 0.91 -2.51
C PHE A 221 -0.44 2.02 -2.08
N ALA A 222 0.07 1.98 -0.84
CA ALA A 222 1.12 2.90 -0.40
C ALA A 222 2.36 2.80 -1.32
N GLY A 223 2.76 1.60 -1.71
CA GLY A 223 3.85 1.36 -2.65
C GLY A 223 3.61 2.00 -4.03
N VAL A 224 2.39 1.99 -4.56
CA VAL A 224 2.09 2.64 -5.85
C VAL A 224 2.23 4.15 -5.75
N PHE A 225 1.73 4.77 -4.69
CA PHE A 225 1.72 6.24 -4.53
C PHE A 225 3.03 6.79 -3.97
N ASP A 226 3.80 6.00 -3.21
CA ASP A 226 5.06 6.43 -2.61
C ASP A 226 6.25 5.61 -3.14
N THR A 227 6.97 6.17 -4.08
CA THR A 227 8.13 5.50 -4.71
C THR A 227 9.36 5.41 -3.79
N ARG A 228 9.35 6.03 -2.62
CA ARG A 228 10.38 5.90 -1.59
C ARG A 228 10.35 4.52 -0.91
N ILE A 229 9.22 3.82 -0.97
CA ILE A 229 9.09 2.43 -0.49
C ILE A 229 9.75 1.51 -1.51
N ARG A 230 10.88 0.89 -1.15
CA ARG A 230 11.75 0.11 -2.06
C ARG A 230 11.36 -1.36 -2.15
N VAL A 231 10.81 -1.92 -1.08
CA VAL A 231 10.32 -3.30 -1.02
C VAL A 231 8.92 -3.33 -0.44
N ILE A 232 8.04 -4.09 -1.05
CA ILE A 232 6.65 -4.24 -0.65
C ILE A 232 6.36 -5.73 -0.42
N VAL A 233 5.81 -6.06 0.75
CA VAL A 233 5.36 -7.41 1.09
C VAL A 233 3.87 -7.38 1.38
N SER A 234 3.11 -8.16 0.62
CA SER A 234 1.67 -8.32 0.80
C SER A 234 1.33 -9.78 1.08
N SER A 235 0.75 -10.04 2.24
CA SER A 235 0.16 -11.32 2.58
C SER A 235 -1.35 -11.24 2.54
N CYS A 236 -2.01 -12.09 1.76
CA CYS A 236 -3.48 -12.15 1.64
C CYS A 236 -4.11 -10.78 1.40
N GLY A 237 -3.52 -9.94 0.53
CA GLY A 237 -3.93 -8.53 0.42
C GLY A 237 -4.66 -8.18 -0.86
N TRP A 238 -4.78 -9.10 -1.84
CA TRP A 238 -5.31 -8.77 -3.15
C TRP A 238 -5.70 -9.97 -3.99
N THR A 239 -6.60 -9.74 -4.91
CA THR A 239 -6.92 -10.54 -6.10
C THR A 239 -7.63 -9.60 -7.09
N PRO A 240 -7.62 -9.84 -8.41
CA PRO A 240 -8.41 -9.05 -9.37
C PRO A 240 -9.88 -8.98 -8.98
N PHE A 241 -10.55 -7.89 -9.34
CA PHE A 241 -11.94 -7.64 -8.93
C PHE A 241 -12.91 -8.74 -9.39
N HIS A 242 -12.74 -9.27 -10.60
CA HIS A 242 -13.56 -10.39 -11.08
C HIS A 242 -13.34 -11.71 -10.30
N ASP A 243 -12.19 -11.89 -9.70
CA ASP A 243 -11.87 -13.07 -8.88
C ASP A 243 -12.19 -12.86 -7.38
N TYR A 244 -12.50 -11.63 -6.96
CA TYR A 244 -12.92 -11.33 -5.59
C TYR A 244 -14.37 -11.73 -5.39
N TYR A 245 -14.62 -12.82 -4.66
CA TYR A 245 -15.96 -13.41 -4.46
C TYR A 245 -16.76 -13.56 -5.77
N GLY A 246 -16.09 -13.94 -6.87
CA GLY A 246 -16.71 -14.10 -8.20
C GLY A 246 -17.23 -12.78 -8.79
N GLY A 247 -16.54 -11.67 -8.55
CA GLY A 247 -16.89 -10.33 -9.04
C GLY A 247 -17.76 -9.53 -8.07
N ASN A 248 -18.07 -10.07 -6.90
CA ASN A 248 -18.84 -9.32 -5.89
C ASN A 248 -17.91 -8.41 -5.07
N ILE A 249 -17.67 -7.22 -5.56
CA ILE A 249 -16.76 -6.24 -4.97
C ILE A 249 -17.39 -5.41 -3.81
N ARG A 250 -18.56 -5.79 -3.33
CA ARG A 250 -19.26 -5.09 -2.23
C ARG A 250 -18.41 -4.97 -0.95
N GLY A 251 -17.51 -5.91 -0.69
CA GLY A 251 -16.60 -5.86 0.46
C GLY A 251 -15.66 -4.66 0.49
N TRP A 252 -15.45 -4.00 -0.66
CA TRP A 252 -14.59 -2.83 -0.80
C TRP A 252 -15.31 -1.48 -0.68
N THR A 253 -16.62 -1.42 -0.39
CA THR A 253 -17.46 -0.23 -0.62
C THR A 253 -17.84 0.58 0.61
N SER A 254 -17.36 0.22 1.80
CA SER A 254 -17.59 1.06 2.99
C SER A 254 -16.70 2.32 2.94
N ASP A 255 -17.05 3.35 3.71
CA ASP A 255 -16.35 4.64 3.76
C ASP A 255 -14.86 4.49 4.11
N ARG A 256 -14.51 3.52 4.95
CA ARG A 256 -13.12 3.16 5.26
C ARG A 256 -12.34 2.55 4.09
N TYR A 257 -13.01 2.22 2.97
CA TYR A 257 -12.39 1.69 1.76
C TYR A 257 -12.68 2.60 0.56
N MET A 258 -13.43 2.11 -0.45
CA MET A 258 -13.67 2.78 -1.73
C MET A 258 -15.18 2.90 -2.02
N PRO A 259 -15.92 3.82 -1.39
CA PRO A 259 -17.38 3.92 -1.53
C PRO A 259 -17.84 4.17 -2.97
N LEU A 260 -17.01 4.79 -3.82
CA LEU A 260 -17.34 5.02 -5.23
C LEU A 260 -17.53 3.72 -6.03
N LEU A 261 -16.96 2.60 -5.61
CA LEU A 261 -17.21 1.31 -6.27
C LEU A 261 -18.70 0.94 -6.26
N LYS A 262 -19.43 1.38 -5.23
CA LYS A 262 -20.90 1.21 -5.18
C LYS A 262 -21.61 2.38 -5.83
N THR A 263 -21.30 3.61 -5.46
CA THR A 263 -22.12 4.79 -5.79
C THR A 263 -21.89 5.29 -7.21
N ARG A 264 -20.71 5.13 -7.77
CA ARG A 264 -20.34 5.56 -9.11
C ARG A 264 -20.22 4.41 -10.11
N TYR A 265 -19.64 3.28 -9.69
CA TYR A 265 -19.35 2.16 -10.58
C TYR A 265 -20.35 1.01 -10.45
N GLY A 266 -21.40 1.14 -9.61
CA GLY A 266 -22.53 0.21 -9.55
C GLY A 266 -22.17 -1.21 -9.11
N LEU A 267 -21.04 -1.42 -8.44
CA LEU A 267 -20.47 -2.73 -8.07
C LEU A 267 -20.08 -3.60 -9.29
N ASP A 268 -19.89 -2.99 -10.43
CA ASP A 268 -19.52 -3.65 -11.67
C ASP A 268 -18.00 -3.54 -11.88
N PRO A 269 -17.22 -4.64 -11.82
CA PRO A 269 -15.77 -4.63 -12.05
C PRO A 269 -15.36 -4.02 -13.39
N ASP A 270 -16.17 -4.19 -14.47
CA ASP A 270 -15.86 -3.68 -15.80
C ASP A 270 -15.96 -2.15 -15.92
N ARG A 271 -16.58 -1.51 -14.93
CA ARG A 271 -16.68 -0.04 -14.86
C ARG A 271 -15.58 0.60 -14.01
N VAL A 272 -14.93 -0.19 -13.14
CA VAL A 272 -13.86 0.34 -12.29
C VAL A 272 -12.65 0.70 -13.15
N PRO A 273 -12.08 1.92 -13.03
CA PRO A 273 -11.02 2.40 -13.93
C PRO A 273 -9.63 1.86 -13.60
N PHE A 274 -9.51 0.83 -12.78
CA PHE A 274 -8.28 0.09 -12.49
C PHE A 274 -8.59 -1.31 -11.97
N ASP A 275 -7.63 -2.22 -12.06
CA ASP A 275 -7.70 -3.52 -11.38
C ASP A 275 -6.32 -3.92 -10.82
N PHE A 276 -6.27 -4.96 -10.00
CA PHE A 276 -5.04 -5.41 -9.34
C PHE A 276 -3.96 -5.92 -10.30
N TYR A 277 -4.29 -6.30 -11.53
CA TYR A 277 -3.29 -6.50 -12.58
C TYR A 277 -2.37 -5.29 -12.71
N GLU A 278 -2.99 -4.12 -12.83
CA GLU A 278 -2.33 -2.83 -13.01
C GLU A 278 -1.63 -2.35 -11.73
N VAL A 279 -2.30 -2.50 -10.59
CA VAL A 279 -1.77 -2.04 -9.29
C VAL A 279 -0.45 -2.77 -8.96
N VAL A 280 -0.40 -4.10 -9.17
CA VAL A 280 0.82 -4.89 -8.95
C VAL A 280 1.91 -4.53 -9.96
N ALA A 281 1.55 -4.36 -11.23
CA ALA A 281 2.49 -3.93 -12.25
C ALA A 281 3.07 -2.54 -11.97
N ALA A 282 2.26 -1.61 -11.43
CA ALA A 282 2.69 -0.25 -11.10
C ALA A 282 3.73 -0.18 -9.96
N LEU A 283 3.97 -1.28 -9.24
CA LEU A 283 5.07 -1.40 -8.29
C LEU A 283 6.44 -1.53 -8.98
N ALA A 284 6.47 -2.05 -10.21
CA ALA A 284 7.71 -2.25 -10.95
C ALA A 284 8.49 -0.93 -11.16
N PRO A 285 9.83 -0.95 -11.10
CA PRO A 285 10.72 -2.11 -11.00
C PRO A 285 11.08 -2.51 -9.55
N ARG A 286 10.35 -2.01 -8.54
CA ARG A 286 10.64 -2.24 -7.12
C ARG A 286 10.29 -3.66 -6.70
N VAL A 287 10.90 -4.07 -5.62
CA VAL A 287 10.81 -5.44 -5.10
C VAL A 287 9.42 -5.70 -4.50
N PHE A 288 8.72 -6.71 -5.01
CA PHE A 288 7.40 -7.11 -4.52
C PHE A 288 7.32 -8.60 -4.20
N PHE A 289 6.90 -8.91 -2.99
CA PHE A 289 6.65 -10.26 -2.52
C PHE A 289 5.18 -10.42 -2.15
N SER A 290 4.48 -11.37 -2.80
CA SER A 290 3.10 -11.74 -2.52
C SER A 290 3.04 -13.12 -1.88
N SER A 291 2.38 -13.23 -0.72
CA SER A 291 1.92 -14.48 -0.14
C SER A 291 0.41 -14.59 -0.34
N SER A 292 -0.03 -15.51 -1.18
CA SER A 292 -1.43 -15.71 -1.56
C SER A 292 -1.80 -17.19 -1.37
N PRO A 293 -2.35 -17.56 -0.20
CA PRO A 293 -2.62 -18.94 0.16
C PRO A 293 -3.60 -19.66 -0.76
N LEU A 294 -3.44 -20.97 -0.91
CA LEU A 294 -4.28 -21.80 -1.77
C LEU A 294 -5.74 -21.88 -1.31
N GLN A 295 -5.98 -21.78 0.01
CA GLN A 295 -7.29 -21.93 0.63
C GLN A 295 -7.82 -20.60 1.19
N ASP A 296 -7.31 -19.45 0.69
CA ASP A 296 -7.81 -18.14 1.09
C ASP A 296 -9.23 -17.92 0.54
N SER A 297 -10.21 -17.92 1.44
CA SER A 297 -11.62 -17.71 1.09
C SER A 297 -11.98 -16.26 0.79
N ASN A 298 -11.06 -15.31 1.11
CA ASN A 298 -11.28 -13.88 0.90
C ASN A 298 -10.65 -13.38 -0.41
N PHE A 299 -9.42 -13.82 -0.71
CA PHE A 299 -8.70 -13.43 -1.92
C PHE A 299 -8.33 -14.66 -2.75
N ASP A 300 -9.14 -14.94 -3.76
CA ASP A 300 -8.95 -16.13 -4.60
C ASP A 300 -7.58 -16.12 -5.27
N VAL A 301 -6.77 -17.12 -4.92
CA VAL A 301 -5.42 -17.29 -5.47
C VAL A 301 -5.40 -17.51 -6.98
N ARG A 302 -6.53 -17.99 -7.57
CA ARG A 302 -6.64 -18.19 -9.03
C ARG A 302 -6.49 -16.86 -9.76
N GLY A 303 -7.09 -15.79 -9.24
CA GLY A 303 -6.92 -14.44 -9.77
C GLY A 303 -5.47 -13.95 -9.67
N VAL A 304 -4.84 -14.15 -8.52
CA VAL A 304 -3.42 -13.81 -8.33
C VAL A 304 -2.53 -14.55 -9.32
N LYS A 305 -2.77 -15.86 -9.54
CA LYS A 305 -2.02 -16.67 -10.51
C LYS A 305 -2.22 -16.23 -11.96
N LYS A 306 -3.35 -15.60 -12.30
CA LYS A 306 -3.56 -14.95 -13.61
C LYS A 306 -2.79 -13.63 -13.72
N ALA A 307 -2.78 -12.83 -12.66
CA ALA A 307 -2.24 -11.47 -12.69
C ALA A 307 -0.70 -11.42 -12.63
N ILE A 308 -0.06 -12.29 -11.84
CA ILE A 308 1.40 -12.29 -11.68
C ILE A 308 2.16 -12.47 -13.00
N PRO A 309 1.81 -13.41 -13.91
CA PRO A 309 2.49 -13.51 -15.22
C PRO A 309 2.41 -12.21 -16.02
N LYS A 310 1.25 -11.53 -16.01
CA LYS A 310 1.04 -10.25 -16.69
C LYS A 310 1.92 -9.14 -16.10
N ALA A 311 1.91 -8.97 -14.79
CA ALA A 311 2.79 -8.01 -14.13
C ALA A 311 4.28 -8.33 -14.42
N ARG A 312 4.67 -9.61 -14.49
CA ARG A 312 6.04 -10.03 -14.78
C ARG A 312 6.52 -9.59 -16.18
N GLU A 313 5.62 -9.42 -17.15
CA GLU A 313 5.97 -8.87 -18.46
C GLU A 313 6.53 -7.44 -18.31
N VAL A 314 5.89 -6.63 -17.47
CA VAL A 314 6.35 -5.26 -17.13
C VAL A 314 7.67 -5.29 -16.38
N TYR A 315 7.80 -6.17 -15.39
CA TYR A 315 9.07 -6.33 -14.66
C TYR A 315 10.23 -6.75 -15.55
N ARG A 316 9.98 -7.63 -16.57
CA ARG A 316 11.00 -7.98 -17.57
C ARG A 316 11.35 -6.79 -18.46
N LEU A 317 10.36 -6.03 -18.93
CA LEU A 317 10.59 -4.81 -19.70
C LEU A 317 11.52 -3.82 -18.97
N LEU A 318 11.36 -3.74 -17.63
CA LEU A 318 12.17 -2.88 -16.79
C LEU A 318 13.45 -3.55 -16.26
N GLY A 319 13.82 -4.75 -16.75
CA GLY A 319 15.05 -5.45 -16.40
C GLY A 319 15.09 -6.04 -14.99
N GLN A 320 13.92 -6.25 -14.34
CA GLN A 320 13.80 -6.66 -12.94
C GLN A 320 12.82 -7.83 -12.74
N ALA A 321 12.87 -8.84 -13.62
CA ALA A 321 11.93 -9.98 -13.60
C ALA A 321 11.88 -10.72 -12.25
N ASP A 322 13.03 -10.81 -11.56
CA ASP A 322 13.20 -11.53 -10.31
C ASP A 322 12.75 -10.71 -9.08
N ALA A 323 12.50 -9.41 -9.25
CA ALA A 323 12.00 -8.55 -8.19
C ALA A 323 10.51 -8.81 -7.85
N LEU A 324 9.80 -9.61 -8.66
CA LEU A 324 8.41 -10.02 -8.45
C LEU A 324 8.34 -11.47 -7.99
N GLN A 325 7.97 -11.70 -6.72
CA GLN A 325 7.88 -13.01 -6.11
C GLN A 325 6.44 -13.34 -5.68
N LEU A 326 6.03 -14.60 -5.90
CA LEU A 326 4.75 -15.14 -5.42
C LEU A 326 5.02 -16.42 -4.62
N ARG A 327 4.34 -16.54 -3.48
CA ARG A 327 4.24 -17.79 -2.70
C ARG A 327 2.77 -18.12 -2.48
N THR A 328 2.45 -19.40 -2.64
CA THR A 328 1.07 -19.91 -2.49
C THR A 328 1.06 -21.05 -1.46
N PRO A 329 1.23 -20.72 -0.16
CA PRO A 329 1.23 -21.74 0.90
C PRO A 329 -0.12 -22.46 0.96
N ASP A 330 -0.09 -23.73 1.36
CA ASP A 330 -1.29 -24.53 1.56
C ASP A 330 -1.89 -24.25 2.93
N CYS A 331 -2.58 -23.15 3.04
CA CYS A 331 -3.30 -22.71 4.25
C CYS A 331 -4.46 -21.80 3.86
N ALA A 332 -5.30 -21.47 4.83
CA ALA A 332 -6.37 -20.48 4.73
C ALA A 332 -5.79 -19.03 4.75
N HIS A 333 -6.62 -18.04 5.05
CA HIS A 333 -6.25 -16.61 5.15
C HIS A 333 -5.22 -16.35 6.25
N ASP A 334 -3.96 -16.80 6.05
CA ASP A 334 -2.88 -16.73 7.02
C ASP A 334 -1.55 -16.32 6.39
N PHE A 335 -0.56 -16.02 7.24
CA PHE A 335 0.82 -15.73 6.87
C PHE A 335 1.77 -16.69 7.64
N PRO A 336 1.88 -17.96 7.18
CA PRO A 336 2.64 -18.98 7.88
C PRO A 336 4.08 -18.58 8.13
N VAL A 337 4.67 -19.12 9.19
CA VAL A 337 6.00 -18.74 9.66
C VAL A 337 7.07 -18.93 8.59
N GLU A 338 7.02 -20.01 7.84
CA GLU A 338 8.01 -20.36 6.81
C GLU A 338 8.01 -19.32 5.68
N VAL A 339 6.82 -18.91 5.22
CA VAL A 339 6.66 -17.90 4.16
C VAL A 339 6.97 -16.50 4.69
N ARG A 340 6.66 -16.23 5.96
CA ARG A 340 6.97 -14.97 6.61
C ARG A 340 8.47 -14.79 6.79
N ASP A 341 9.19 -15.84 7.20
CA ASP A 341 10.65 -15.81 7.31
C ASP A 341 11.32 -15.66 5.94
N GLU A 342 10.76 -16.27 4.90
CA GLU A 342 11.22 -16.03 3.53
C GLU A 342 11.00 -14.57 3.11
N ALA A 343 9.84 -13.99 3.41
CA ALA A 343 9.57 -12.59 3.16
C ALA A 343 10.54 -11.67 3.91
N TYR A 344 10.94 -12.02 5.13
CA TYR A 344 11.96 -11.24 5.87
C TYR A 344 13.34 -11.32 5.22
N ARG A 345 13.79 -12.51 4.78
CA ARG A 345 15.05 -12.62 4.01
C ARG A 345 15.01 -11.80 2.71
N PHE A 346 13.86 -11.78 2.06
CA PHE A 346 13.65 -10.97 0.87
C PHE A 346 13.73 -9.46 1.16
N ILE A 347 13.18 -9.01 2.30
CA ILE A 347 13.32 -7.63 2.78
C ILE A 347 14.79 -7.33 3.09
N ASP A 348 15.48 -8.23 3.83
CA ASP A 348 16.89 -8.07 4.21
C ASP A 348 17.77 -7.88 2.98
N GLN A 349 17.60 -8.71 1.95
CA GLN A 349 18.33 -8.62 0.69
C GLN A 349 18.03 -7.30 -0.05
N ALA A 350 16.75 -6.94 -0.16
CA ALA A 350 16.34 -5.74 -0.90
C ALA A 350 16.78 -4.44 -0.24
N LEU A 351 16.87 -4.42 1.10
CA LEU A 351 17.28 -3.26 1.88
C LEU A 351 18.74 -3.32 2.37
N GLY A 352 19.48 -4.37 2.02
CA GLY A 352 20.88 -4.52 2.44
C GLY A 352 21.05 -4.57 3.95
N GLN A 353 20.13 -5.23 4.66
CA GLN A 353 20.24 -5.46 6.10
C GLN A 353 21.11 -6.70 6.32
N ALA A 354 22.19 -6.57 7.08
CA ALA A 354 22.99 -7.72 7.48
C ALA A 354 22.18 -8.64 8.39
N GLU A 355 22.29 -9.95 8.22
CA GLU A 355 21.79 -10.90 9.21
C GLU A 355 22.54 -10.68 10.54
N ASN A 356 21.81 -10.47 11.62
CA ASN A 356 22.37 -10.31 12.98
C ASN A 356 22.70 -11.66 13.59
#